data_8144cebacfc7a55327a8b24379ab2c2f
#
_entry.id   8144cebacfc7a55327a8b24379ab2c2f
#
_cell.length_a   1.000
_cell.length_b   1.000
_cell.length_c   1.000
_cell.angle_alpha   90.00
_cell.angle_beta   90.00
_cell.angle_gamma   90.00
#
_symmetry.space_group_name_H-M   'P 1'
#
loop_
_entity.id
_entity.type
_entity.pdbx_description
1 polymer ?
#
loop_
_entity_poly.entity_id
_entity_poly.type
_entity_poly.pdbx_seq_one_letter_code
_entity_poly.pdbx_strand_id
1 'polypeptide(L)'
;PEYIFFLGDLEDKYRGPEDGYPAETARGLSAIAPTYYVTGNHEWAVGGVPALKEILTANGVTVLSNQFVPLERNGDTIVLAGIDDPNGYADQKTPEELAAEVYAACGDPFWILLAHRNNRFARQYSLLGADLVCSGHAHGGIVRLPGTDGLFSHDLDLFPSYTAGLYEENGSVLFVTRGLGNSGPSFRVFNRPEIAVLTLRRAEG
;
A
#
# COMPACT_ATOMS: atom_id res chain seq x y z
N PRO A 1 0.81 -16.57 5.66
CA PRO A 1 0.06 -15.87 4.60
C PRO A 1 0.39 -16.46 3.24
N GLU A 2 -0.49 -16.29 2.25
CA GLU A 2 -0.21 -16.67 0.87
C GLU A 2 0.59 -15.59 0.14
N TYR A 3 0.34 -14.33 0.49
CA TYR A 3 1.02 -13.17 -0.04
C TYR A 3 1.29 -12.14 1.06
N ILE A 4 2.30 -11.33 0.89
CA ILE A 4 2.60 -10.19 1.75
C ILE A 4 2.55 -8.91 0.90
N PHE A 5 1.77 -7.92 1.34
CA PHE A 5 1.69 -6.60 0.73
C PHE A 5 2.37 -5.58 1.61
N PHE A 6 3.43 -4.99 1.11
CA PHE A 6 4.18 -3.95 1.80
C PHE A 6 3.87 -2.60 1.13
N LEU A 7 3.18 -1.74 1.87
CA LEU A 7 2.48 -0.58 1.33
C LEU A 7 3.29 0.73 1.40
N GLY A 8 4.62 0.65 1.29
CA GLY A 8 5.49 1.81 1.25
C GLY A 8 5.95 2.34 2.62
N ASP A 9 6.71 3.43 2.58
CA ASP A 9 7.34 4.07 3.74
C ASP A 9 8.24 3.08 4.52
N LEU A 10 9.07 2.33 3.80
CA LEU A 10 10.12 1.49 4.36
C LEU A 10 11.28 2.34 4.87
N GLU A 11 11.52 3.47 4.22
CA GLU A 11 12.59 4.41 4.54
C GLU A 11 12.03 5.68 5.18
N ASP A 12 12.89 6.42 5.86
CA ASP A 12 12.61 7.74 6.37
C ASP A 12 13.85 8.64 6.29
N LYS A 13 13.74 9.90 6.68
CA LYS A 13 14.85 10.86 6.63
C LYS A 13 16.09 10.48 7.47
N TYR A 14 16.00 9.43 8.27
CA TYR A 14 17.09 8.96 9.14
C TYR A 14 17.69 7.64 8.67
N ARG A 15 17.04 6.95 7.70
CA ARG A 15 17.46 5.64 7.22
C ARG A 15 17.22 5.54 5.72
N GLY A 16 18.31 5.41 4.97
CA GLY A 16 18.31 5.24 3.52
C GLY A 16 18.69 3.83 3.07
N PRO A 17 18.74 3.59 1.77
CA PRO A 17 19.06 2.28 1.19
C PRO A 17 20.39 1.69 1.64
N GLU A 18 21.36 2.54 1.98
CA GLU A 18 22.73 2.18 2.38
C GLU A 18 22.81 1.53 3.77
N ASP A 19 21.80 1.68 4.61
CA ASP A 19 21.80 1.14 5.97
C ASP A 19 21.66 -0.39 6.04
N GLY A 20 21.45 -1.04 4.89
CA GLY A 20 21.35 -2.50 4.76
C GLY A 20 20.05 -3.10 5.29
N TYR A 21 19.26 -2.36 6.04
CA TYR A 21 18.02 -2.85 6.60
C TYR A 21 16.91 -3.11 5.53
N PRO A 22 16.82 -2.40 4.39
CA PRO A 22 15.88 -2.76 3.34
C PRO A 22 16.14 -4.16 2.78
N ALA A 23 17.41 -4.53 2.58
CA ALA A 23 17.78 -5.87 2.13
C ALA A 23 17.44 -6.96 3.16
N GLU A 24 17.67 -6.69 4.45
CA GLU A 24 17.32 -7.61 5.53
C GLU A 24 15.80 -7.81 5.63
N THR A 25 15.04 -6.72 5.58
CA THR A 25 13.58 -6.75 5.58
C THR A 25 13.03 -7.53 4.39
N ALA A 26 13.55 -7.26 3.18
CA ALA A 26 13.15 -7.95 1.96
C ALA A 26 13.37 -9.45 2.05
N ARG A 27 14.58 -9.88 2.46
CA ARG A 27 14.89 -11.32 2.67
C ARG A 27 13.99 -11.96 3.71
N GLY A 28 13.74 -11.27 4.82
CA GLY A 28 12.89 -11.79 5.89
C GLY A 28 11.45 -12.01 5.44
N LEU A 29 10.87 -11.06 4.72
CA LEU A 29 9.50 -11.16 4.20
C LEU A 29 9.39 -12.20 3.09
N SER A 30 10.31 -12.19 2.11
CA SER A 30 10.32 -13.12 0.98
C SER A 30 10.51 -14.57 1.41
N ALA A 31 11.20 -14.82 2.54
CA ALA A 31 11.34 -16.15 3.12
C ALA A 31 10.02 -16.69 3.71
N ILE A 32 9.04 -15.83 3.98
CA ILE A 32 7.74 -16.22 4.54
C ILE A 32 6.74 -16.49 3.42
N ALA A 33 6.61 -15.57 2.45
CA ALA A 33 5.67 -15.67 1.32
C ALA A 33 6.07 -14.71 0.19
N PRO A 34 5.57 -14.91 -1.05
CA PRO A 34 5.69 -13.93 -2.12
C PRO A 34 5.29 -12.55 -1.63
N THR A 35 6.21 -11.60 -1.73
CA THR A 35 6.07 -10.26 -1.19
C THR A 35 6.01 -9.23 -2.31
N TYR A 36 5.04 -8.34 -2.25
CA TYR A 36 4.81 -7.26 -3.20
C TYR A 36 4.94 -5.92 -2.49
N TYR A 37 5.59 -4.97 -3.15
CA TYR A 37 5.92 -3.67 -2.60
C TYR A 37 5.51 -2.55 -3.55
N VAL A 38 5.00 -1.46 -2.98
CA VAL A 38 4.81 -0.16 -3.64
C VAL A 38 5.52 0.92 -2.83
N THR A 39 5.97 1.99 -3.49
CA THR A 39 6.63 3.09 -2.80
C THR A 39 5.64 3.94 -2.01
N GLY A 40 6.08 4.50 -0.88
CA GLY A 40 5.41 5.57 -0.17
C GLY A 40 6.07 6.93 -0.41
N ASN A 41 5.61 7.95 0.29
CA ASN A 41 6.13 9.30 0.10
C ASN A 41 7.52 9.52 0.70
N HIS A 42 7.89 8.75 1.71
CA HIS A 42 9.18 8.89 2.36
C HIS A 42 10.32 8.46 1.44
N GLU A 43 10.17 7.37 0.68
CA GLU A 43 11.18 6.94 -0.30
C GLU A 43 11.52 8.03 -1.32
N TRP A 44 10.51 8.75 -1.81
CA TRP A 44 10.71 9.84 -2.76
C TRP A 44 11.29 11.09 -2.11
N ALA A 45 10.95 11.35 -0.83
CA ALA A 45 11.48 12.48 -0.07
C ALA A 45 12.96 12.27 0.32
N VAL A 46 13.36 11.05 0.65
CA VAL A 46 14.75 10.69 0.97
C VAL A 46 15.58 10.63 -0.31
N GLY A 47 14.99 10.17 -1.42
CA GLY A 47 15.69 9.91 -2.68
C GLY A 47 16.29 8.50 -2.72
N GLY A 48 16.94 8.17 -3.84
CA GLY A 48 17.54 6.84 -4.00
C GLY A 48 16.54 5.72 -4.35
N VAL A 49 15.30 6.06 -4.72
CA VAL A 49 14.25 5.10 -5.06
C VAL A 49 14.69 4.03 -6.07
N PRO A 50 15.43 4.33 -7.15
CA PRO A 50 15.93 3.28 -8.04
C PRO A 50 16.81 2.24 -7.33
N ALA A 51 17.74 2.69 -6.50
CA ALA A 51 18.61 1.79 -5.73
C ALA A 51 17.82 0.95 -4.72
N LEU A 52 16.84 1.54 -4.04
CA LEU A 52 15.94 0.81 -3.14
C LEU A 52 15.18 -0.29 -3.89
N LYS A 53 14.59 0.02 -5.05
CA LYS A 53 13.87 -0.96 -5.88
C LYS A 53 14.78 -2.11 -6.32
N GLU A 54 16.03 -1.82 -6.71
CA GLU A 54 17.03 -2.84 -7.02
C GLU A 54 17.35 -3.73 -5.81
N ILE A 55 17.56 -3.13 -4.64
CA ILE A 55 17.82 -3.88 -3.40
C ILE A 55 16.65 -4.80 -3.06
N LEU A 56 15.42 -4.31 -3.10
CA LEU A 56 14.23 -5.09 -2.79
C LEU A 56 14.08 -6.26 -3.78
N THR A 57 14.20 -6.00 -5.07
CA THR A 57 14.09 -7.02 -6.13
C THR A 57 15.18 -8.08 -6.01
N ALA A 58 16.43 -7.68 -5.78
CA ALA A 58 17.56 -8.60 -5.58
C ALA A 58 17.40 -9.49 -4.35
N ASN A 59 16.54 -9.12 -3.40
CA ASN A 59 16.25 -9.87 -2.18
C ASN A 59 14.85 -10.52 -2.17
N GLY A 60 14.25 -10.71 -3.37
CA GLY A 60 13.08 -11.56 -3.57
C GLY A 60 11.73 -10.85 -3.43
N VAL A 61 11.69 -9.52 -3.35
CA VAL A 61 10.45 -8.74 -3.34
C VAL A 61 10.08 -8.32 -4.76
N THR A 62 8.82 -8.49 -5.13
CA THR A 62 8.28 -7.95 -6.38
C THR A 62 7.87 -6.48 -6.16
N VAL A 63 8.59 -5.57 -6.78
CA VAL A 63 8.28 -4.13 -6.72
C VAL A 63 7.29 -3.80 -7.83
N LEU A 64 6.10 -3.34 -7.47
CA LEU A 64 5.05 -2.93 -8.41
C LEU A 64 5.14 -1.42 -8.67
N SER A 65 5.89 -1.04 -9.71
CA SER A 65 6.05 0.35 -10.15
C SER A 65 5.08 0.66 -11.28
N ASN A 66 3.86 1.06 -10.96
CA ASN A 66 2.80 1.37 -11.93
C ASN A 66 2.56 0.22 -12.92
N GLN A 67 2.46 -0.99 -12.39
CA GLN A 67 2.28 -2.22 -13.15
C GLN A 67 1.40 -3.21 -12.40
N PHE A 68 0.99 -4.27 -13.08
CA PHE A 68 0.17 -5.33 -12.49
C PHE A 68 0.70 -6.72 -12.82
N VAL A 69 0.31 -7.69 -12.01
CA VAL A 69 0.63 -9.12 -12.17
C VAL A 69 -0.60 -9.97 -11.88
N PRO A 70 -0.76 -11.12 -12.54
CA PRO A 70 -1.76 -12.10 -12.14
C PRO A 70 -1.32 -12.82 -10.86
N LEU A 71 -2.28 -13.09 -9.97
CA LEU A 71 -2.14 -14.01 -8.85
C LEU A 71 -3.05 -15.21 -9.09
N GLU A 72 -2.45 -16.39 -9.21
CA GLU A 72 -3.17 -17.62 -9.52
C GLU A 72 -3.28 -18.51 -8.28
N ARG A 73 -4.48 -19.06 -8.08
CA ARG A 73 -4.72 -20.04 -7.02
C ARG A 73 -5.83 -21.01 -7.43
N ASN A 74 -5.53 -22.31 -7.42
CA ASN A 74 -6.50 -23.38 -7.68
C ASN A 74 -7.30 -23.20 -8.99
N GLY A 75 -6.70 -22.59 -10.01
CA GLY A 75 -7.34 -22.31 -11.30
C GLY A 75 -8.13 -21.01 -11.35
N ASP A 76 -8.26 -20.29 -10.25
CA ASP A 76 -8.79 -18.92 -10.23
C ASP A 76 -7.63 -17.92 -10.36
N THR A 77 -7.89 -16.79 -11.01
CA THR A 77 -6.93 -15.69 -11.20
C THR A 77 -7.55 -14.40 -10.71
N ILE A 78 -6.79 -13.65 -9.91
CA ILE A 78 -7.07 -12.24 -9.58
C ILE A 78 -5.91 -11.39 -10.05
N VAL A 79 -6.13 -10.09 -10.24
CA VAL A 79 -5.07 -9.17 -10.65
C VAL A 79 -4.61 -8.36 -9.44
N LEU A 80 -3.29 -8.30 -9.24
CA LEU A 80 -2.66 -7.42 -8.29
C LEU A 80 -1.95 -6.30 -9.03
N ALA A 81 -2.41 -5.06 -8.85
CA ALA A 81 -1.79 -3.86 -9.38
C ALA A 81 -1.14 -3.05 -8.27
N GLY A 82 -0.08 -2.33 -8.60
CA GLY A 82 0.57 -1.42 -7.66
C GLY A 82 1.05 -0.16 -8.34
N ILE A 83 0.89 0.96 -7.63
CA ILE A 83 1.31 2.28 -8.11
C ILE A 83 2.37 2.88 -7.19
N ASP A 84 3.31 3.60 -7.79
CA ASP A 84 4.25 4.43 -7.05
C ASP A 84 3.55 5.65 -6.42
N ASP A 85 4.14 6.19 -5.34
CA ASP A 85 3.62 7.40 -4.71
C ASP A 85 3.60 8.58 -5.69
N PRO A 86 2.58 9.45 -5.61
CA PRO A 86 2.47 10.62 -6.50
C PRO A 86 3.64 11.62 -6.40
N ASN A 87 4.48 11.53 -5.36
CA ASN A 87 5.71 12.32 -5.29
C ASN A 87 6.82 11.82 -6.23
N GLY A 88 6.55 10.76 -6.99
CA GLY A 88 7.46 10.21 -7.99
C GLY A 88 7.69 11.12 -9.17
N TYR A 89 8.30 10.56 -10.23
CA TYR A 89 8.60 11.31 -11.45
C TYR A 89 7.32 11.80 -12.13
N ALA A 90 7.39 12.99 -12.75
CA ALA A 90 6.23 13.62 -13.39
C ALA A 90 5.70 12.83 -14.61
N ASP A 91 6.51 11.96 -15.18
CA ASP A 91 6.20 11.10 -16.32
C ASP A 91 5.81 9.66 -15.92
N GLN A 92 5.65 9.40 -14.62
CA GLN A 92 5.13 8.10 -14.20
C GLN A 92 3.67 7.90 -14.63
N LYS A 93 3.33 6.65 -14.92
CA LYS A 93 1.96 6.27 -15.29
C LYS A 93 0.97 6.66 -14.21
N THR A 94 -0.16 7.23 -14.62
CA THR A 94 -1.25 7.56 -13.71
C THR A 94 -2.02 6.31 -13.26
N PRO A 95 -2.75 6.37 -12.13
CA PRO A 95 -3.63 5.27 -11.73
C PRO A 95 -4.70 4.93 -12.77
N GLU A 96 -5.21 5.92 -13.49
CA GLU A 96 -6.21 5.76 -14.55
C GLU A 96 -5.62 5.02 -15.77
N GLU A 97 -4.39 5.33 -16.16
CA GLU A 97 -3.68 4.61 -17.24
C GLU A 97 -3.41 3.16 -16.85
N LEU A 98 -3.00 2.91 -15.60
CA LEU A 98 -2.80 1.55 -15.09
C LEU A 98 -4.12 0.76 -15.08
N ALA A 99 -5.22 1.36 -14.61
CA ALA A 99 -6.53 0.71 -14.64
C ALA A 99 -6.98 0.37 -16.07
N ALA A 100 -6.79 1.29 -17.02
CA ALA A 100 -7.09 1.03 -18.43
C ALA A 100 -6.28 -0.15 -19.01
N GLU A 101 -5.00 -0.28 -18.63
CA GLU A 101 -4.18 -1.42 -19.02
C GLU A 101 -4.66 -2.73 -18.40
N VAL A 102 -5.08 -2.73 -17.12
CA VAL A 102 -5.65 -3.91 -16.46
C VAL A 102 -6.89 -4.40 -17.23
N TYR A 103 -7.83 -3.50 -17.54
CA TYR A 103 -9.03 -3.85 -18.29
C TYR A 103 -8.73 -4.27 -19.72
N ALA A 104 -7.78 -3.62 -20.38
CA ALA A 104 -7.39 -4.00 -21.75
C ALA A 104 -6.77 -5.40 -21.82
N ALA A 105 -6.00 -5.78 -20.81
CA ALA A 105 -5.30 -7.06 -20.78
C ALA A 105 -6.13 -8.21 -20.21
N CYS A 106 -6.99 -7.94 -19.21
CA CYS A 106 -7.66 -8.96 -18.42
C CYS A 106 -9.18 -8.94 -18.52
N GLY A 107 -9.78 -7.98 -19.24
CA GLY A 107 -11.22 -7.82 -19.34
C GLY A 107 -11.80 -7.18 -18.08
N ASP A 108 -12.70 -7.89 -17.38
CA ASP A 108 -13.31 -7.42 -16.13
C ASP A 108 -12.89 -8.36 -14.97
N PRO A 109 -11.62 -8.28 -14.51
CA PRO A 109 -11.12 -9.17 -13.47
C PRO A 109 -11.52 -8.67 -12.09
N PHE A 110 -11.55 -9.56 -11.08
CA PHE A 110 -11.40 -9.13 -9.70
C PHE A 110 -9.97 -8.62 -9.52
N TRP A 111 -9.78 -7.37 -9.07
CA TRP A 111 -8.45 -6.84 -8.90
C TRP A 111 -8.23 -6.00 -7.65
N ILE A 112 -7.00 -6.07 -7.18
CA ILE A 112 -6.52 -5.38 -5.98
C ILE A 112 -5.54 -4.30 -6.40
N LEU A 113 -5.73 -3.09 -5.89
CA LEU A 113 -4.77 -2.00 -6.04
C LEU A 113 -3.97 -1.80 -4.76
N LEU A 114 -2.65 -1.90 -4.84
CA LEU A 114 -1.75 -1.43 -3.80
C LEU A 114 -1.38 0.03 -4.08
N ALA A 115 -1.72 0.93 -3.15
CA ALA A 115 -1.48 2.36 -3.26
C ALA A 115 -1.19 2.93 -1.87
N HIS A 116 -0.03 3.53 -1.67
CA HIS A 116 0.37 4.04 -0.36
C HIS A 116 -0.64 5.04 0.23
N ARG A 117 -1.10 6.02 -0.58
CA ARG A 117 -1.91 7.16 -0.16
C ARG A 117 -3.40 6.83 0.04
N ASN A 118 -3.83 6.59 1.28
CA ASN A 118 -5.25 6.42 1.64
C ASN A 118 -6.14 7.61 1.29
N ASN A 119 -5.61 8.84 1.42
CA ASN A 119 -6.35 10.09 1.24
C ASN A 119 -6.75 10.39 -0.22
N ARG A 120 -6.28 9.58 -1.18
CA ARG A 120 -6.71 9.65 -2.59
C ARG A 120 -7.88 8.74 -2.92
N PHE A 121 -8.34 7.92 -1.97
CA PHE A 121 -9.35 6.91 -2.23
C PHE A 121 -10.63 7.49 -2.82
N ALA A 122 -11.33 8.36 -2.10
CA ALA A 122 -12.63 8.90 -2.53
C ALA A 122 -12.59 9.63 -3.88
N ARG A 123 -11.48 10.34 -4.17
CA ARG A 123 -11.39 11.22 -5.34
C ARG A 123 -10.73 10.57 -6.55
N GLN A 124 -10.08 9.43 -6.37
CA GLN A 124 -9.32 8.79 -7.42
C GLN A 124 -9.48 7.27 -7.40
N TYR A 125 -8.99 6.57 -6.38
CA TYR A 125 -8.87 5.10 -6.45
C TYR A 125 -10.20 4.38 -6.49
N SER A 126 -11.23 4.86 -5.77
CA SER A 126 -12.58 4.28 -5.80
C SER A 126 -13.28 4.41 -7.17
N LEU A 127 -12.75 5.25 -8.07
CA LEU A 127 -13.29 5.49 -9.40
C LEU A 127 -12.64 4.61 -10.48
N LEU A 128 -11.60 3.85 -10.11
CA LEU A 128 -10.84 3.01 -11.05
C LEU A 128 -11.48 1.65 -11.30
N GLY A 129 -12.45 1.25 -10.46
CA GLY A 129 -13.11 -0.05 -10.53
C GLY A 129 -12.33 -1.18 -9.86
N ALA A 130 -11.30 -0.88 -9.04
CA ALA A 130 -10.65 -1.88 -8.21
C ALA A 130 -11.63 -2.41 -7.15
N ASP A 131 -11.70 -3.73 -6.98
CA ASP A 131 -12.56 -4.34 -5.95
C ASP A 131 -12.02 -4.06 -4.54
N LEU A 132 -10.70 -4.06 -4.39
CA LEU A 132 -10.01 -3.79 -3.14
C LEU A 132 -8.83 -2.86 -3.37
N VAL A 133 -8.74 -1.80 -2.58
CA VAL A 133 -7.56 -0.93 -2.47
C VAL A 133 -6.92 -1.16 -1.12
N CYS A 134 -5.61 -1.40 -1.08
CA CYS A 134 -4.84 -1.52 0.15
C CYS A 134 -3.90 -0.33 0.31
N SER A 135 -4.02 0.39 1.42
CA SER A 135 -3.24 1.60 1.69
C SER A 135 -2.61 1.62 3.09
N GLY A 136 -1.54 2.39 3.20
CA GLY A 136 -0.90 2.76 4.45
C GLY A 136 -1.08 4.25 4.77
N HIS A 137 0.04 4.95 4.96
CA HIS A 137 0.18 6.41 5.06
C HIS A 137 -0.51 7.10 6.26
N ALA A 138 -1.70 6.66 6.66
CA ALA A 138 -2.52 7.31 7.70
C ALA A 138 -1.98 7.13 9.12
N HIS A 139 -1.09 6.17 9.37
CA HIS A 139 -0.58 5.81 10.69
C HIS A 139 -1.68 5.61 11.74
N GLY A 140 -2.89 5.19 11.32
CA GLY A 140 -4.06 5.06 12.19
C GLY A 140 -4.57 6.38 12.75
N GLY A 141 -4.14 7.53 12.21
CA GLY A 141 -4.51 8.85 12.72
C GLY A 141 -3.82 9.20 14.04
N ILE A 142 -2.58 8.76 14.25
CA ILE A 142 -1.63 9.02 15.35
C ILE A 142 -2.24 8.82 16.74
N VAL A 143 -3.27 9.60 17.11
CA VAL A 143 -4.04 9.51 18.37
C VAL A 143 -5.43 9.00 18.07
N ARG A 144 -5.85 7.94 18.73
CA ARG A 144 -7.22 7.39 18.62
C ARG A 144 -7.93 7.47 19.95
N LEU A 145 -9.18 7.83 19.95
CA LEU A 145 -10.06 7.72 21.12
C LEU A 145 -10.98 6.52 20.92
N PRO A 146 -11.38 5.81 21.99
CA PRO A 146 -12.34 4.72 21.90
C PRO A 146 -13.62 5.16 21.20
N GLY A 147 -14.05 4.40 20.18
CA GLY A 147 -15.25 4.69 19.40
C GLY A 147 -15.14 5.80 18.36
N THR A 148 -13.94 6.31 18.11
CA THR A 148 -13.67 7.29 17.04
C THR A 148 -12.59 6.77 16.08
N ASP A 149 -12.53 7.37 14.89
CA ASP A 149 -11.38 7.27 14.02
C ASP A 149 -10.18 8.08 14.56
N GLY A 150 -9.06 8.12 13.83
CA GLY A 150 -7.90 8.89 14.24
C GLY A 150 -8.21 10.37 14.41
N LEU A 151 -7.53 11.02 15.36
CA LEU A 151 -7.74 12.45 15.65
C LEU A 151 -6.89 13.36 14.76
N PHE A 152 -5.72 12.89 14.33
CA PHE A 152 -4.77 13.71 13.56
C PHE A 152 -4.22 12.92 12.39
N SER A 153 -4.12 13.56 11.21
CA SER A 153 -3.23 13.08 10.15
C SER A 153 -1.76 13.39 10.54
N HIS A 154 -0.82 12.86 9.76
CA HIS A 154 0.59 13.26 9.89
C HIS A 154 0.81 14.76 9.58
N ASP A 155 -0.06 15.38 8.77
CA ASP A 155 -0.11 16.82 8.48
C ASP A 155 -0.83 17.63 9.58
N LEU A 156 -1.21 16.98 10.68
CA LEU A 156 -1.96 17.55 11.81
C LEU A 156 -3.39 18.01 11.46
N ASP A 157 -3.96 17.53 10.36
CA ASP A 157 -5.37 17.73 10.08
C ASP A 157 -6.22 17.03 11.15
N LEU A 158 -7.24 17.70 11.63
CA LEU A 158 -8.17 17.15 12.61
C LEU A 158 -9.18 16.23 11.95
N PHE A 159 -9.44 15.08 12.57
CA PHE A 159 -10.42 14.10 12.14
C PHE A 159 -10.25 13.65 10.67
N PRO A 160 -9.05 13.16 10.30
CA PRO A 160 -8.80 12.70 8.94
C PRO A 160 -9.70 11.52 8.59
N SER A 161 -10.12 11.44 7.33
CA SER A 161 -10.86 10.29 6.81
C SER A 161 -9.93 9.11 6.53
N TYR A 162 -10.49 7.87 6.57
CA TYR A 162 -9.80 6.63 6.19
C TYR A 162 -8.53 6.36 6.98
N THR A 163 -8.61 6.36 8.31
CA THR A 163 -7.41 6.23 9.15
C THR A 163 -6.99 4.80 9.42
N ALA A 164 -7.91 3.86 9.53
CA ALA A 164 -7.64 2.43 9.73
C ALA A 164 -8.90 1.58 9.55
N GLY A 165 -8.75 0.40 8.98
CA GLY A 165 -9.83 -0.56 8.77
C GLY A 165 -10.42 -0.50 7.37
N LEU A 166 -11.70 -0.87 7.24
CA LEU A 166 -12.40 -0.99 5.95
C LEU A 166 -13.35 0.18 5.74
N TYR A 167 -13.36 0.69 4.51
CA TYR A 167 -14.27 1.71 4.02
C TYR A 167 -14.75 1.31 2.63
N GLU A 168 -15.90 1.81 2.21
CA GLU A 168 -16.48 1.49 0.91
C GLU A 168 -16.98 2.76 0.23
N GLU A 169 -16.58 2.97 -1.02
CA GLU A 169 -17.09 4.03 -1.91
C GLU A 169 -17.11 3.57 -3.37
N ASN A 170 -18.14 3.96 -4.10
CA ASN A 170 -18.29 3.68 -5.53
C ASN A 170 -18.17 2.17 -5.90
N GLY A 171 -18.52 1.27 -4.98
CA GLY A 171 -18.38 -0.18 -5.16
C GLY A 171 -16.97 -0.72 -4.96
N SER A 172 -16.01 0.11 -4.57
CA SER A 172 -14.65 -0.27 -4.24
C SER A 172 -14.46 -0.29 -2.71
N VAL A 173 -13.76 -1.28 -2.19
CA VAL A 173 -13.42 -1.39 -0.77
C VAL A 173 -11.99 -0.88 -0.55
N LEU A 174 -11.81 0.03 0.38
CA LEU A 174 -10.49 0.44 0.87
C LEU A 174 -10.17 -0.25 2.17
N PHE A 175 -9.03 -0.88 2.27
CA PHE A 175 -8.40 -1.28 3.53
C PHE A 175 -7.21 -0.36 3.84
N VAL A 176 -7.21 0.22 5.04
CA VAL A 176 -6.08 1.04 5.53
C VAL A 176 -5.46 0.37 6.75
N THR A 177 -4.16 0.05 6.65
CA THR A 177 -3.40 -0.43 7.80
C THR A 177 -2.85 0.72 8.64
N ARG A 178 -2.76 0.50 9.95
CA ARG A 178 -2.07 1.43 10.85
C ARG A 178 -0.55 1.37 10.72
N GLY A 179 -0.04 0.32 10.09
CA GLY A 179 1.39 0.11 9.89
C GLY A 179 2.19 -0.11 11.19
N LEU A 180 3.48 -0.35 11.04
CA LEU A 180 4.40 -0.66 12.14
C LEU A 180 5.20 0.57 12.58
N GLY A 181 5.53 1.47 11.63
CA GLY A 181 6.37 2.64 11.84
C GLY A 181 5.63 3.82 12.46
N ASN A 182 6.39 4.84 12.79
CA ASN A 182 5.90 6.16 13.19
C ASN A 182 6.29 7.20 12.13
N SER A 183 5.49 8.26 12.01
CA SER A 183 5.81 9.43 11.19
C SER A 183 5.53 10.69 11.99
N GLY A 184 6.42 11.70 11.84
CA GLY A 184 6.30 12.95 12.58
C GLY A 184 6.54 12.75 14.08
N PRO A 185 5.50 12.88 14.93
CA PRO A 185 5.62 12.56 16.34
C PRO A 185 5.97 11.09 16.55
N SER A 186 7.03 10.81 17.31
CA SER A 186 7.48 9.44 17.59
C SER A 186 6.62 8.69 18.61
N PHE A 187 5.35 9.05 18.75
CA PHE A 187 4.41 8.42 19.68
C PHE A 187 3.08 8.10 19.00
N ARG A 188 2.42 7.08 19.52
CA ARG A 188 1.04 6.71 19.19
C ARG A 188 0.24 6.59 20.49
N VAL A 189 -0.98 7.14 20.52
CA VAL A 189 -1.86 7.07 21.69
C VAL A 189 -3.09 6.24 21.34
N PHE A 190 -3.34 5.15 22.06
CA PHE A 190 -4.38 4.15 21.80
C PHE A 190 -4.39 3.61 20.37
N ASN A 191 -3.25 3.64 19.72
CA ASN A 191 -3.05 3.34 18.31
C ASN A 191 -1.85 2.41 18.15
N ARG A 192 -2.03 1.14 18.47
CA ARG A 192 -0.93 0.14 18.42
C ARG A 192 -0.49 -0.11 16.99
N PRO A 193 0.81 -0.37 16.74
CA PRO A 193 1.29 -0.91 15.47
C PRO A 193 0.49 -2.15 15.06
N GLU A 194 0.34 -2.35 13.75
CA GLU A 194 -0.53 -3.38 13.21
C GLU A 194 0.13 -4.12 12.05
N ILE A 195 0.04 -5.45 12.09
CA ILE A 195 0.13 -6.31 10.92
C ILE A 195 -1.27 -6.86 10.69
N ALA A 196 -1.88 -6.50 9.57
CA ALA A 196 -3.23 -6.92 9.25
C ALA A 196 -3.23 -8.23 8.45
N VAL A 197 -4.24 -9.06 8.68
CA VAL A 197 -4.50 -10.26 7.88
C VAL A 197 -5.84 -10.08 7.20
N LEU A 198 -5.83 -10.04 5.86
CA LEU A 198 -7.03 -10.02 5.03
C LEU A 198 -7.28 -11.42 4.47
N THR A 199 -8.52 -11.87 4.52
CA THR A 199 -8.94 -13.13 3.90
C THR A 199 -9.94 -12.83 2.81
N LEU A 200 -9.56 -13.10 1.56
CA LEU A 200 -10.48 -13.05 0.42
C LEU A 200 -11.18 -14.39 0.31
N ARG A 201 -12.48 -14.35 0.07
CA ARG A 201 -13.30 -15.54 -0.16
C ARG A 201 -14.17 -15.30 -1.38
N ARG A 202 -14.39 -16.37 -2.15
CA ARG A 202 -15.40 -16.33 -3.21
C ARG A 202 -16.76 -16.08 -2.58
N ALA A 203 -17.54 -15.15 -3.15
CA ALA A 203 -18.92 -14.97 -2.73
C ALA A 203 -19.69 -16.26 -3.02
N GLU A 204 -20.47 -16.71 -2.07
CA GLU A 204 -21.44 -17.78 -2.31
C GLU A 204 -22.56 -17.17 -3.17
N GLY A 205 -22.75 -17.71 -4.38
CA GLY A 205 -23.77 -17.28 -5.33
C GLY A 205 -25.18 -17.72 -4.90
#